data_4e1b562dfb0e2e5eed8c66aecffb1eda
#
_entry.id   4e1b562dfb0e2e5eed8c66aecffb1eda
#
_cell.length_a   1.000
_cell.length_b   1.000
_cell.length_c   1.000
_cell.angle_alpha   90.00
_cell.angle_beta   90.00
_cell.angle_gamma   90.00
#
_symmetry.space_group_name_H-M   'P 1'
#
loop_
_entity.id
_entity.type
_entity.pdbx_description
1 polymer ?
#
loop_
_entity_poly.entity_id
_entity_poly.type
_entity_poly.pdbx_seq_one_letter_code
_entity_poly.pdbx_strand_id
1 'polypeptide(L)'
;MAELNYSPAGTGKHAMKRLSVRVDLTAMVDLAFLLITFFMLATTLSKPKQMPLIMPANEPGGPVPESRSMTVCLGKNNQVLYYLGLPDKPLAGPLIVKPGETLRKALVETSRRVLATTGKELIVVLKPDEHCIYSNLVDALDELDIANVKTYAIAKISAKDKDMLKQRGIY
;
A
#
# COMPACT_ATOMS: atom_id res chain seq x y z
N MET A 1 25.77 8.88 -38.09
CA MET A 1 27.14 8.36 -37.90
C MET A 1 28.02 9.49 -37.41
N ALA A 2 28.53 9.42 -36.18
CA ALA A 2 29.45 10.41 -35.64
C ALA A 2 30.88 9.89 -35.83
N GLU A 3 31.63 10.43 -36.76
CA GLU A 3 33.02 10.05 -37.03
C GLU A 3 33.97 11.09 -36.44
N LEU A 4 34.89 10.65 -35.57
CA LEU A 4 36.00 11.47 -35.10
C LEU A 4 37.19 11.31 -36.05
N ASN A 5 37.50 12.37 -36.84
CA ASN A 5 38.63 12.39 -37.73
C ASN A 5 39.84 13.05 -37.03
N TYR A 6 40.85 12.30 -36.66
CA TYR A 6 42.10 12.81 -36.13
C TYR A 6 43.14 12.94 -37.23
N SER A 7 43.48 14.18 -37.62
CA SER A 7 44.54 14.48 -38.57
C SER A 7 45.81 14.91 -37.82
N PRO A 8 46.94 14.18 -37.90
CA PRO A 8 48.21 14.63 -37.33
C PRO A 8 48.98 15.49 -38.34
N ALA A 9 49.20 16.76 -38.00
CA ALA A 9 50.20 17.60 -38.69
C ALA A 9 51.59 17.30 -38.15
N GLY A 10 52.54 16.83 -38.99
CA GLY A 10 53.89 16.61 -38.61
C GLY A 10 54.78 16.23 -39.80
N THR A 11 55.59 17.17 -40.26
CA THR A 11 56.66 17.05 -41.29
C THR A 11 57.79 16.14 -40.82
N GLY A 12 58.05 15.00 -41.52
CA GLY A 12 59.18 14.12 -41.23
C GLY A 12 59.31 13.03 -42.29
N LYS A 13 60.45 12.94 -42.94
CA LYS A 13 60.86 12.09 -44.08
C LYS A 13 60.90 10.56 -43.75
N HIS A 14 59.81 9.96 -43.42
CA HIS A 14 59.50 8.56 -43.63
C HIS A 14 58.00 8.41 -43.44
N ALA A 15 57.26 8.53 -44.55
CA ALA A 15 55.83 8.41 -44.58
C ALA A 15 55.44 6.93 -44.32
N MET A 16 55.41 6.49 -43.08
CA MET A 16 54.52 5.39 -42.69
C MET A 16 53.10 5.89 -42.94
N LYS A 17 52.41 5.27 -43.87
CA LYS A 17 51.01 5.49 -44.19
C LYS A 17 50.20 5.15 -42.93
N ARG A 18 49.95 6.18 -42.07
CA ARG A 18 49.14 5.99 -40.88
C ARG A 18 47.69 5.75 -41.35
N LEU A 19 47.27 4.53 -41.21
CA LEU A 19 45.85 4.19 -41.34
C LEU A 19 45.10 5.04 -40.31
N SER A 20 44.23 5.96 -40.81
CA SER A 20 43.32 6.66 -39.93
C SER A 20 42.38 5.63 -39.32
N VAL A 21 42.55 5.38 -38.05
CA VAL A 21 41.62 4.51 -37.29
C VAL A 21 40.31 5.31 -37.19
N ARG A 22 39.34 4.96 -37.99
CA ARG A 22 37.97 5.47 -37.85
C ARG A 22 37.36 4.71 -36.71
N VAL A 23 37.16 5.36 -35.58
CA VAL A 23 36.43 4.80 -34.46
C VAL A 23 34.95 5.05 -34.71
N ASP A 24 34.20 4.00 -34.94
CA ASP A 24 32.75 4.09 -35.05
C ASP A 24 32.14 4.23 -33.64
N LEU A 25 31.66 5.41 -33.31
CA LEU A 25 31.05 5.74 -32.03
C LEU A 25 29.59 5.24 -31.91
N THR A 26 29.03 4.73 -33.00
CA THR A 26 27.62 4.29 -33.03
C THR A 26 27.38 3.15 -32.02
N ALA A 27 28.29 2.19 -31.94
CA ALA A 27 28.19 1.07 -30.98
C ALA A 27 28.27 1.54 -29.52
N MET A 28 29.08 2.59 -29.24
CA MET A 28 29.19 3.14 -27.89
C MET A 28 27.90 3.89 -27.50
N VAL A 29 27.30 4.64 -28.41
CA VAL A 29 26.05 5.37 -28.17
C VAL A 29 24.90 4.39 -27.98
N ASP A 30 24.84 3.31 -28.75
CA ASP A 30 23.81 2.28 -28.62
C ASP A 30 23.90 1.56 -27.24
N LEU A 31 25.13 1.23 -26.82
CA LEU A 31 25.32 0.63 -25.49
C LEU A 31 24.92 1.59 -24.36
N ALA A 32 25.23 2.87 -24.48
CA ALA A 32 24.80 3.87 -23.52
C ALA A 32 23.26 4.02 -23.52
N PHE A 33 22.65 4.00 -24.69
CA PHE A 33 21.19 4.08 -24.83
C PHE A 33 20.49 2.85 -24.21
N LEU A 34 20.98 1.66 -24.47
CA LEU A 34 20.47 0.43 -23.87
C LEU A 34 20.61 0.47 -22.35
N LEU A 35 21.74 0.96 -21.82
CA LEU A 35 21.93 1.11 -20.38
C LEU A 35 20.91 2.07 -19.77
N ILE A 36 20.69 3.24 -20.37
CA ILE A 36 19.74 4.23 -19.89
C ILE A 36 18.32 3.67 -19.95
N THR A 37 17.92 3.05 -21.05
CA THR A 37 16.57 2.47 -21.19
C THR A 37 16.34 1.34 -20.18
N PHE A 38 17.35 0.51 -19.93
CA PHE A 38 17.29 -0.53 -18.90
C PHE A 38 17.10 0.06 -17.50
N PHE A 39 17.88 1.09 -17.13
CA PHE A 39 17.71 1.72 -15.84
C PHE A 39 16.37 2.43 -15.71
N MET A 40 15.88 3.11 -16.75
CA MET A 40 14.55 3.72 -16.74
C MET A 40 13.46 2.66 -16.54
N LEU A 41 13.55 1.53 -17.22
CA LEU A 41 12.61 0.43 -17.04
C LEU A 41 12.72 -0.17 -15.63
N ALA A 42 13.93 -0.47 -15.17
CA ALA A 42 14.16 -1.04 -13.84
C ALA A 42 13.66 -0.13 -12.71
N THR A 43 13.91 1.18 -12.79
CA THR A 43 13.42 2.15 -11.79
C THR A 43 11.90 2.32 -11.83
N THR A 44 11.28 2.19 -13.01
CA THR A 44 9.81 2.26 -13.15
C THR A 44 9.13 1.03 -12.53
N LEU A 45 9.73 -0.16 -12.68
CA LEU A 45 9.23 -1.39 -12.07
C LEU A 45 9.49 -1.46 -10.56
N SER A 46 10.55 -0.79 -10.07
CA SER A 46 10.93 -0.76 -8.65
C SER A 46 10.12 0.23 -7.80
N LYS A 47 9.16 0.95 -8.39
CA LYS A 47 8.31 1.85 -7.60
C LYS A 47 7.52 1.03 -6.58
N PRO A 48 7.75 1.21 -5.27
CA PRO A 48 6.96 0.54 -4.25
C PRO A 48 5.50 0.96 -4.46
N LYS A 49 4.61 -0.02 -4.57
CA LYS A 49 3.17 0.25 -4.53
C LYS A 49 2.85 0.74 -3.13
N GLN A 50 2.74 2.04 -2.98
CA GLN A 50 2.20 2.62 -1.73
C GLN A 50 0.70 2.35 -1.74
N MET A 51 0.20 1.78 -0.65
CA MET A 51 -1.24 1.69 -0.43
C MET A 51 -1.80 3.12 -0.38
N PRO A 52 -2.75 3.48 -1.25
CA PRO A 52 -3.43 4.76 -1.13
C PRO A 52 -4.30 4.71 0.14
N LEU A 53 -3.81 5.28 1.23
CA LEU A 53 -4.59 5.46 2.45
C LEU A 53 -5.61 6.58 2.17
N ILE A 54 -6.81 6.21 1.74
CA ILE A 54 -7.91 7.15 1.58
C ILE A 54 -8.52 7.36 2.97
N MET A 55 -7.93 8.28 3.74
CA MET A 55 -8.60 8.77 4.93
C MET A 55 -9.89 9.47 4.45
N PRO A 56 -11.05 9.14 5.02
CA PRO A 56 -12.24 9.93 4.79
C PRO A 56 -11.88 11.37 5.20
N ALA A 57 -11.65 12.23 4.20
CA ALA A 57 -11.62 13.67 4.45
C ALA A 57 -12.94 13.97 5.17
N ASN A 58 -12.85 14.75 6.25
CA ASN A 58 -14.03 15.24 6.93
C ASN A 58 -14.94 15.87 5.86
N GLU A 59 -15.87 15.08 5.32
CA GLU A 59 -16.96 15.70 4.58
C GLU A 59 -17.59 16.68 5.54
N PRO A 60 -17.85 17.94 5.14
CA PRO A 60 -18.55 18.87 5.97
C PRO A 60 -19.97 18.31 6.17
N GLY A 61 -20.18 17.51 7.20
CA GLY A 61 -21.47 16.86 7.37
C GLY A 61 -21.59 15.83 8.49
N GLY A 62 -20.63 15.65 9.35
CA GLY A 62 -20.93 14.94 10.57
C GLY A 62 -20.20 13.61 10.84
N PRO A 63 -20.50 12.96 11.95
CA PRO A 63 -19.91 11.71 12.38
C PRO A 63 -20.15 10.62 11.34
N VAL A 64 -19.19 9.70 11.21
CA VAL A 64 -19.29 8.52 10.33
C VAL A 64 -20.61 7.80 10.61
N PRO A 65 -21.45 7.54 9.58
CA PRO A 65 -22.76 6.92 9.80
C PRO A 65 -22.62 5.54 10.47
N GLU A 66 -23.28 5.37 11.60
CA GLU A 66 -23.24 4.17 12.42
C GLU A 66 -23.64 2.90 11.65
N SER A 67 -24.63 3.03 10.75
CA SER A 67 -25.21 1.93 10.00
C SER A 67 -24.25 1.27 9.00
N ARG A 68 -23.15 1.95 8.63
CA ARG A 68 -22.17 1.46 7.64
C ARG A 68 -20.74 1.50 8.12
N SER A 69 -20.49 1.78 9.39
CA SER A 69 -19.14 1.80 9.95
C SER A 69 -18.85 0.53 10.72
N MET A 70 -17.81 -0.19 10.28
CA MET A 70 -17.27 -1.35 10.99
C MET A 70 -16.00 -0.94 11.69
N THR A 71 -15.95 -1.12 13.00
CA THR A 71 -14.73 -0.91 13.79
C THR A 71 -13.99 -2.23 13.95
N VAL A 72 -12.69 -2.19 13.71
CA VAL A 72 -11.77 -3.32 13.81
C VAL A 72 -10.68 -2.93 14.81
N CYS A 73 -10.73 -3.51 16.00
CA CYS A 73 -9.75 -3.29 17.07
C CYS A 73 -8.70 -4.40 17.02
N LEU A 74 -7.43 -4.01 16.89
CA LEU A 74 -6.31 -4.95 16.87
C LEU A 74 -5.75 -5.08 18.29
N GLY A 75 -5.87 -6.26 18.86
CA GLY A 75 -5.42 -6.57 20.21
C GLY A 75 -4.15 -7.40 20.27
N LYS A 76 -3.85 -7.91 21.43
CA LYS A 76 -2.73 -8.80 21.72
C LYS A 76 -2.92 -10.18 21.07
N ASN A 77 -1.82 -10.94 20.93
CA ASN A 77 -1.82 -12.33 20.45
C ASN A 77 -2.43 -12.54 19.06
N ASN A 78 -2.26 -11.57 18.17
CA ASN A 78 -2.78 -11.64 16.80
C ASN A 78 -4.31 -11.87 16.76
N GLN A 79 -5.03 -11.23 17.68
CA GLN A 79 -6.49 -11.30 17.76
C GLN A 79 -7.11 -9.96 17.39
N VAL A 80 -8.21 -10.04 16.68
CA VAL A 80 -8.94 -8.89 16.16
C VAL A 80 -10.35 -8.93 16.66
N LEU A 81 -10.79 -7.86 17.30
CA LEU A 81 -12.19 -7.65 17.68
C LEU A 81 -12.85 -6.75 16.64
N TYR A 82 -13.97 -7.15 16.10
CA TYR A 82 -14.72 -6.27 15.21
C TYR A 82 -16.20 -6.17 15.58
N TYR A 83 -16.79 -5.03 15.28
CA TYR A 83 -18.22 -4.78 15.46
C TYR A 83 -18.71 -3.74 14.45
N LEU A 84 -20.00 -3.74 14.16
CA LEU A 84 -20.65 -2.77 13.30
C LEU A 84 -21.38 -1.71 14.17
N GLY A 85 -21.21 -0.44 13.84
CA GLY A 85 -21.84 0.67 14.56
C GLY A 85 -20.99 1.25 15.68
N LEU A 86 -21.65 1.72 16.75
CA LEU A 86 -20.99 2.33 17.91
C LEU A 86 -20.57 1.31 18.96
N PRO A 87 -19.50 1.60 19.73
CA PRO A 87 -19.05 0.73 20.82
C PRO A 87 -20.09 0.52 21.92
N ASP A 88 -20.94 1.54 22.16
CA ASP A 88 -21.99 1.47 23.20
C ASP A 88 -23.19 0.62 22.80
N LYS A 89 -23.50 0.59 21.51
CA LYS A 89 -24.66 -0.11 20.97
C LYS A 89 -24.33 -0.72 19.60
N PRO A 90 -23.55 -1.78 19.58
CA PRO A 90 -23.16 -2.41 18.32
C PRO A 90 -24.38 -3.00 17.62
N LEU A 91 -24.51 -2.72 16.33
CA LEU A 91 -25.56 -3.28 15.47
C LEU A 91 -25.31 -4.75 15.17
N ALA A 92 -24.04 -5.16 15.11
CA ALA A 92 -23.62 -6.54 14.96
C ALA A 92 -22.25 -6.75 15.62
N GLY A 93 -22.04 -7.89 16.24
CA GLY A 93 -20.85 -8.20 17.03
C GLY A 93 -21.00 -7.74 18.49
N PRO A 94 -19.92 -7.61 19.27
CA PRO A 94 -18.52 -7.77 18.94
C PRO A 94 -18.06 -9.24 18.79
N LEU A 95 -17.34 -9.54 17.74
CA LEU A 95 -16.81 -10.87 17.44
C LEU A 95 -15.27 -10.85 17.41
N ILE A 96 -14.65 -11.94 17.84
CA ILE A 96 -13.21 -12.11 17.82
C ILE A 96 -12.84 -13.02 16.65
N VAL A 97 -11.89 -12.58 15.86
CA VAL A 97 -11.32 -13.34 14.74
C VAL A 97 -9.79 -13.21 14.73
N LYS A 98 -9.13 -14.10 14.00
CA LYS A 98 -7.71 -13.93 13.69
C LYS A 98 -7.57 -13.14 12.41
N PRO A 99 -6.50 -12.32 12.26
CA PRO A 99 -6.14 -11.74 10.96
C PRO A 99 -6.00 -12.85 9.91
N GLY A 100 -6.23 -12.49 8.66
CA GLY A 100 -6.19 -13.44 7.55
C GLY A 100 -7.60 -13.80 7.06
N GLU A 101 -7.79 -15.03 6.59
CA GLU A 101 -9.00 -15.48 5.91
C GLU A 101 -10.29 -15.27 6.71
N THR A 102 -10.23 -15.41 8.05
CA THR A 102 -11.41 -15.21 8.91
C THR A 102 -11.84 -13.75 8.96
N LEU A 103 -10.89 -12.81 9.04
CA LEU A 103 -11.16 -11.38 8.97
C LEU A 103 -11.70 -11.00 7.58
N ARG A 104 -11.09 -11.53 6.52
CA ARG A 104 -11.54 -11.33 5.12
C ARG A 104 -13.01 -11.75 4.93
N LYS A 105 -13.37 -12.94 5.39
CA LYS A 105 -14.76 -13.43 5.32
C LYS A 105 -15.71 -12.49 6.06
N ALA A 106 -15.34 -12.04 7.25
CA ALA A 106 -16.13 -11.09 8.03
C ALA A 106 -16.30 -9.75 7.31
N LEU A 107 -15.23 -9.21 6.69
CA LEU A 107 -15.27 -7.98 5.91
C LEU A 107 -16.18 -8.09 4.70
N VAL A 108 -16.04 -9.16 3.91
CA VAL A 108 -16.85 -9.38 2.70
C VAL A 108 -18.33 -9.57 3.05
N GLU A 109 -18.62 -10.36 4.09
CA GLU A 109 -19.99 -10.59 4.55
C GLU A 109 -20.64 -9.30 5.07
N THR A 110 -19.90 -8.55 5.90
CA THR A 110 -20.39 -7.27 6.43
C THR A 110 -20.58 -6.24 5.31
N SER A 111 -19.65 -6.18 4.35
CA SER A 111 -19.75 -5.30 3.19
C SER A 111 -21.02 -5.59 2.35
N ARG A 112 -21.28 -6.86 2.07
CA ARG A 112 -22.51 -7.28 1.35
C ARG A 112 -23.78 -6.91 2.13
N ARG A 113 -23.79 -7.14 3.43
CA ARG A 113 -24.93 -6.81 4.31
C ARG A 113 -25.18 -5.31 4.33
N VAL A 114 -24.15 -4.49 4.53
CA VAL A 114 -24.24 -3.03 4.55
C VAL A 114 -24.71 -2.49 3.21
N LEU A 115 -24.16 -3.00 2.11
CA LEU A 115 -24.56 -2.60 0.75
C LEU A 115 -26.04 -2.93 0.49
N ALA A 116 -26.51 -4.11 0.90
CA ALA A 116 -27.89 -4.53 0.75
C ALA A 116 -28.87 -3.68 1.59
N THR A 117 -28.43 -3.23 2.79
CA THR A 117 -29.29 -2.48 3.72
C THR A 117 -29.28 -0.98 3.44
N THR A 118 -28.13 -0.40 3.11
CA THR A 118 -27.95 1.06 3.00
C THR A 118 -27.73 1.56 1.57
N GLY A 119 -27.45 0.65 0.62
CA GLY A 119 -27.08 1.00 -0.76
C GLY A 119 -25.71 1.69 -0.88
N LYS A 120 -24.93 1.76 0.21
CA LYS A 120 -23.64 2.46 0.26
C LYS A 120 -22.52 1.52 0.68
N GLU A 121 -21.29 1.89 0.33
CA GLU A 121 -20.09 1.10 0.66
C GLU A 121 -19.80 1.11 2.16
N LEU A 122 -19.18 0.04 2.65
CA LEU A 122 -18.72 -0.11 4.01
C LEU A 122 -17.55 0.84 4.30
N ILE A 123 -17.55 1.43 5.48
CA ILE A 123 -16.43 2.21 6.02
C ILE A 123 -15.80 1.38 7.14
N VAL A 124 -14.49 1.17 7.09
CA VAL A 124 -13.78 0.45 8.14
C VAL A 124 -12.89 1.38 8.93
N VAL A 125 -12.98 1.31 10.26
CA VAL A 125 -12.12 2.06 11.18
C VAL A 125 -11.22 1.09 11.91
N LEU A 126 -9.92 1.12 11.57
CA LEU A 126 -8.89 0.33 12.26
C LEU A 126 -8.44 1.05 13.53
N LYS A 127 -8.46 0.36 14.65
CA LYS A 127 -8.03 0.89 15.95
C LYS A 127 -6.98 -0.04 16.55
N PRO A 128 -5.68 0.18 16.27
CA PRO A 128 -4.62 -0.59 16.91
C PRO A 128 -4.51 -0.25 18.40
N ASP A 129 -4.37 -1.27 19.25
CA ASP A 129 -4.05 -1.13 20.67
C ASP A 129 -2.54 -0.97 20.87
N GLU A 130 -2.12 -0.51 22.05
CA GLU A 130 -0.71 -0.32 22.43
C GLU A 130 0.09 -1.63 22.43
N HIS A 131 -0.58 -2.77 22.59
CA HIS A 131 0.01 -4.10 22.58
C HIS A 131 -0.04 -4.78 21.21
N CYS A 132 -0.56 -4.09 20.21
CA CYS A 132 -0.63 -4.58 18.83
C CYS A 132 0.74 -4.56 18.18
N ILE A 133 1.16 -5.67 17.58
CA ILE A 133 2.39 -5.75 16.79
C ILE A 133 2.13 -5.08 15.44
N TYR A 134 3.10 -4.33 14.94
CA TYR A 134 2.98 -3.62 13.66
C TYR A 134 2.59 -4.53 12.48
N SER A 135 3.11 -5.77 12.47
CA SER A 135 2.72 -6.74 11.44
C SER A 135 1.22 -7.00 11.39
N ASN A 136 0.54 -7.02 12.54
CA ASN A 136 -0.91 -7.26 12.59
C ASN A 136 -1.70 -6.10 11.95
N LEU A 137 -1.18 -4.88 12.06
CA LEU A 137 -1.77 -3.72 11.38
C LEU A 137 -1.60 -3.84 9.86
N VAL A 138 -0.40 -4.24 9.40
CA VAL A 138 -0.14 -4.44 7.97
C VAL A 138 -1.02 -5.57 7.43
N ASP A 139 -1.07 -6.71 8.13
CA ASP A 139 -1.92 -7.84 7.74
C ASP A 139 -3.40 -7.43 7.64
N ALA A 140 -3.88 -6.61 8.59
CA ALA A 140 -5.26 -6.13 8.54
C ALA A 140 -5.50 -5.18 7.36
N LEU A 141 -4.52 -4.33 7.00
CA LEU A 141 -4.60 -3.45 5.83
C LEU A 141 -4.62 -4.26 4.53
N ASP A 142 -3.79 -5.30 4.42
CA ASP A 142 -3.76 -6.21 3.28
C ASP A 142 -5.12 -6.92 3.11
N GLU A 143 -5.74 -7.33 4.22
CA GLU A 143 -7.06 -7.95 4.19
C GLU A 143 -8.16 -6.99 3.73
N LEU A 144 -8.06 -5.69 4.06
CA LEU A 144 -8.98 -4.67 3.54
C LEU A 144 -8.84 -4.49 2.03
N ASP A 145 -7.60 -4.47 1.53
CA ASP A 145 -7.33 -4.34 0.09
C ASP A 145 -7.86 -5.57 -0.68
N ILE A 146 -7.59 -6.78 -0.19
CA ILE A 146 -8.10 -8.03 -0.77
C ILE A 146 -9.63 -8.08 -0.75
N ALA A 147 -10.27 -7.58 0.33
CA ALA A 147 -11.72 -7.50 0.45
C ALA A 147 -12.34 -6.36 -0.38
N ASN A 148 -11.50 -5.57 -1.08
CA ASN A 148 -11.89 -4.41 -1.89
C ASN A 148 -12.68 -3.35 -1.09
N VAL A 149 -12.26 -3.11 0.15
CA VAL A 149 -12.81 -2.02 1.00
C VAL A 149 -12.13 -0.72 0.63
N LYS A 150 -12.84 0.17 -0.06
CA LYS A 150 -12.28 1.43 -0.59
C LYS A 150 -12.08 2.51 0.46
N THR A 151 -12.91 2.50 1.50
CA THR A 151 -12.91 3.57 2.51
C THR A 151 -12.56 3.01 3.87
N TYR A 152 -11.39 3.37 4.37
CA TYR A 152 -10.98 3.01 5.72
C TYR A 152 -10.18 4.14 6.38
N ALA A 153 -10.12 4.12 7.71
CA ALA A 153 -9.35 5.07 8.50
C ALA A 153 -8.62 4.35 9.64
N ILE A 154 -7.47 4.88 10.02
CA ILE A 154 -6.78 4.43 11.24
C ILE A 154 -7.03 5.49 12.31
N ALA A 155 -7.59 5.07 13.44
CA ALA A 155 -7.93 5.93 14.55
C ALA A 155 -7.35 5.39 15.86
N LYS A 156 -7.18 6.28 16.84
CA LYS A 156 -6.79 5.86 18.19
C LYS A 156 -7.90 5.04 18.83
N ILE A 157 -7.50 3.99 19.56
CA ILE A 157 -8.43 3.18 20.33
C ILE A 157 -9.08 4.02 21.43
N SER A 158 -10.39 3.90 21.59
CA SER A 158 -11.11 4.60 22.67
C SER A 158 -11.07 3.80 23.99
N ALA A 159 -11.36 4.48 25.11
CA ALA A 159 -11.42 3.82 26.40
C ALA A 159 -12.45 2.66 26.42
N LYS A 160 -13.59 2.85 25.76
CA LYS A 160 -14.64 1.83 25.65
C LYS A 160 -14.20 0.61 24.83
N ASP A 161 -13.46 0.84 23.75
CA ASP A 161 -12.88 -0.25 22.95
C ASP A 161 -11.86 -1.04 23.77
N LYS A 162 -11.02 -0.36 24.57
CA LYS A 162 -10.07 -1.00 25.49
C LYS A 162 -10.79 -1.86 26.53
N ASP A 163 -11.88 -1.38 27.08
CA ASP A 163 -12.67 -2.15 28.05
C ASP A 163 -13.28 -3.42 27.42
N MET A 164 -13.75 -3.32 26.17
CA MET A 164 -14.21 -4.51 25.42
C MET A 164 -13.09 -5.51 25.15
N LEU A 165 -11.88 -5.05 24.83
CA LEU A 165 -10.71 -5.93 24.65
C LEU A 165 -10.32 -6.61 25.96
N LYS A 166 -10.34 -5.88 27.10
CA LYS A 166 -10.05 -6.42 28.44
C LYS A 166 -11.06 -7.48 28.87
N GLN A 167 -12.34 -7.22 28.69
CA GLN A 167 -13.40 -8.18 29.01
C GLN A 167 -13.27 -9.49 28.26
N ARG A 168 -12.63 -9.47 27.10
CA ARG A 168 -12.43 -10.64 26.23
C ARG A 168 -11.02 -11.23 26.28
N GLY A 169 -10.15 -10.68 27.12
CA GLY A 169 -8.80 -11.21 27.35
C GLY A 169 -7.81 -11.02 26.19
N ILE A 170 -8.06 -10.04 25.31
CA ILE A 170 -7.23 -9.74 24.12
C ILE A 170 -6.54 -8.38 24.21
N TYR A 171 -6.47 -7.82 25.41
CA TYR A 171 -5.76 -6.57 25.72
C TYR A 171 -4.30 -6.82 26.10
#